data_c55c87d1e009c40cb4b37985dda639f7
#
_entry.id   c55c87d1e009c40cb4b37985dda639f7
#
_cell.length_a   1.000
_cell.length_b   1.000
_cell.length_c   1.000
_cell.angle_alpha   90.00
_cell.angle_beta   90.00
_cell.angle_gamma   90.00
#
_symmetry.space_group_name_H-M   'P 1'
#
loop_
_entity.id
_entity.type
_entity.pdbx_description
1 polymer ?
#
loop_
_entity_poly.entity_id
_entity_poly.type
_entity_poly.pdbx_seq_one_letter_code
_entity_poly.pdbx_strand_id
1 'polypeptide(L)'
;MSGGRWFCREVRPDDREALISLWVRVFGDAPELVEAFLDLLPEMGTGVTEEENGAFLGAAYLVDGFTLVAPDAAPEKCGYLYAVAVEEHARGKGIGARLSQAAAKIGRTRGAELICTLPAEPSLYHWYASVLSLHEVTHRALYSSPEIPRAGSLSAEEYGRRREELLGGCCHVRLSSAAIRFQEKLCLCYGGGFYAAGDGIFCACREGEGWRIPELLGPGGNLPAWDDLRAEEGPYLCSDLPFPDGCIWNLSFD
;
A
#
# COMPACT_ATOMS: atom_id res chain seq x y z
N MET A 1 -16.56 28.62 25.35
CA MET A 1 -15.86 27.54 24.69
C MET A 1 -16.19 27.63 23.19
N SER A 2 -15.30 28.28 22.41
CA SER A 2 -15.46 28.37 20.95
C SER A 2 -15.20 26.97 20.39
N GLY A 3 -16.26 26.31 19.92
CA GLY A 3 -16.11 25.03 19.23
C GLY A 3 -15.29 25.24 17.97
N GLY A 4 -14.06 24.73 17.95
CA GLY A 4 -13.23 24.71 16.76
C GLY A 4 -14.00 24.07 15.61
N ARG A 5 -13.94 24.67 14.44
CA ARG A 5 -14.60 24.16 13.25
C ARG A 5 -13.70 23.06 12.67
N TRP A 6 -14.01 21.82 12.98
CA TRP A 6 -13.34 20.64 12.41
C TRP A 6 -13.78 20.50 10.96
N PHE A 7 -12.84 20.31 10.07
CA PHE A 7 -13.16 20.20 8.64
C PHE A 7 -12.28 19.12 7.98
N CYS A 8 -12.91 18.05 7.55
CA CYS A 8 -12.27 17.03 6.75
C CYS A 8 -12.61 17.28 5.27
N ARG A 9 -11.59 17.36 4.42
CA ARG A 9 -11.72 17.62 2.98
C ARG A 9 -10.71 16.83 2.17
N GLU A 10 -10.93 16.72 0.87
CA GLU A 10 -9.90 16.19 -0.03
C GLU A 10 -8.67 17.10 -0.04
N VAL A 11 -7.50 16.50 -0.22
CA VAL A 11 -6.23 17.22 -0.34
C VAL A 11 -6.20 18.08 -1.59
N ARG A 12 -5.44 19.18 -1.54
CA ARG A 12 -5.26 20.15 -2.62
C ARG A 12 -3.77 20.28 -2.95
N PRO A 13 -3.42 20.80 -4.14
CA PRO A 13 -2.02 21.04 -4.48
C PRO A 13 -1.28 21.88 -3.45
N ASP A 14 -1.95 22.88 -2.85
CA ASP A 14 -1.36 23.77 -1.85
C ASP A 14 -1.04 23.08 -0.50
N ASP A 15 -1.58 21.89 -0.26
CA ASP A 15 -1.29 21.11 0.95
C ASP A 15 0.06 20.36 0.87
N ARG A 16 0.71 20.33 -0.29
CA ARG A 16 1.85 19.46 -0.60
C ARG A 16 2.95 19.52 0.46
N GLU A 17 3.40 20.72 0.85
CA GLU A 17 4.45 20.86 1.87
C GLU A 17 4.04 20.31 3.24
N ALA A 18 2.80 20.58 3.66
CA ALA A 18 2.26 20.09 4.92
C ALA A 18 2.14 18.55 4.91
N LEU A 19 1.71 17.96 3.79
CA LEU A 19 1.60 16.52 3.61
C LEU A 19 2.96 15.83 3.67
N ILE A 20 3.97 16.33 2.94
CA ILE A 20 5.34 15.81 2.97
C ILE A 20 5.90 15.90 4.40
N SER A 21 5.77 17.07 5.02
CA SER A 21 6.29 17.32 6.36
C SER A 21 5.64 16.40 7.41
N LEU A 22 4.32 16.19 7.35
CA LEU A 22 3.62 15.27 8.25
C LEU A 22 4.09 13.82 8.03
N TRP A 23 4.12 13.38 6.78
CA TRP A 23 4.51 12.00 6.44
C TRP A 23 5.91 11.67 6.92
N VAL A 24 6.90 12.52 6.59
CA VAL A 24 8.29 12.34 7.03
C VAL A 24 8.39 12.27 8.56
N ARG A 25 7.64 13.11 9.30
CA ARG A 25 7.64 13.06 10.77
C ARG A 25 7.03 11.80 11.35
N VAL A 26 5.98 11.27 10.71
CA VAL A 26 5.22 10.13 11.26
C VAL A 26 5.84 8.80 10.86
N PHE A 27 6.28 8.66 9.61
CA PHE A 27 6.75 7.39 9.06
C PHE A 27 8.27 7.31 8.89
N GLY A 28 8.97 8.45 8.81
CA GLY A 28 10.42 8.49 8.65
C GLY A 28 10.91 8.27 7.22
N ASP A 29 10.01 8.18 6.24
CA ASP A 29 10.36 8.02 4.83
C ASP A 29 11.13 9.21 4.27
N ALA A 30 11.93 8.97 3.23
CA ALA A 30 12.62 10.03 2.52
C ALA A 30 11.63 10.98 1.83
N PRO A 31 11.85 12.31 1.90
CA PRO A 31 10.96 13.29 1.24
C PRO A 31 10.72 12.97 -0.24
N GLU A 32 11.73 12.51 -0.96
CA GLU A 32 11.66 12.18 -2.39
C GLU A 32 10.67 11.04 -2.68
N LEU A 33 10.53 10.08 -1.75
CA LEU A 33 9.55 9.02 -1.87
C LEU A 33 8.12 9.55 -1.69
N VAL A 34 7.93 10.43 -0.70
CA VAL A 34 6.63 11.06 -0.45
C VAL A 34 6.22 11.96 -1.63
N GLU A 35 7.17 12.71 -2.19
CA GLU A 35 6.95 13.52 -3.39
C GLU A 35 6.52 12.64 -4.58
N ALA A 36 7.22 11.52 -4.81
CA ALA A 36 6.86 10.58 -5.86
C ALA A 36 5.47 9.96 -5.66
N PHE A 37 5.08 9.67 -4.41
CA PHE A 37 3.72 9.24 -4.09
C PHE A 37 2.68 10.30 -4.42
N LEU A 38 2.89 11.54 -3.99
CA LEU A 38 1.96 12.64 -4.22
C LEU A 38 1.82 12.99 -5.71
N ASP A 39 2.90 12.84 -6.49
CA ASP A 39 2.88 13.04 -7.95
C ASP A 39 2.03 11.99 -8.67
N LEU A 40 2.05 10.75 -8.19
CA LEU A 40 1.28 9.63 -8.77
C LEU A 40 -0.13 9.50 -8.18
N LEU A 41 -0.40 10.13 -7.04
CA LEU A 41 -1.68 10.01 -6.34
C LEU A 41 -2.90 10.34 -7.21
N PRO A 42 -2.90 11.39 -8.07
CA PRO A 42 -4.06 11.67 -8.93
C PRO A 42 -4.40 10.55 -9.93
N GLU A 43 -3.44 9.70 -10.28
CA GLU A 43 -3.63 8.58 -11.21
C GLU A 43 -4.07 7.29 -10.49
N MET A 44 -3.83 7.18 -9.18
CA MET A 44 -4.07 5.94 -8.43
C MET A 44 -4.93 6.12 -7.17
N GLY A 45 -5.47 7.32 -6.92
CA GLY A 45 -6.27 7.51 -5.71
C GLY A 45 -6.55 8.96 -5.36
N THR A 46 -6.72 9.22 -4.07
CA THR A 46 -6.94 10.55 -3.49
C THR A 46 -6.44 10.57 -2.05
N GLY A 47 -6.30 11.78 -1.50
CA GLY A 47 -6.02 11.98 -0.09
C GLY A 47 -7.10 12.83 0.58
N VAL A 48 -7.23 12.68 1.88
CA VAL A 48 -8.06 13.52 2.75
C VAL A 48 -7.21 14.13 3.86
N THR A 49 -7.56 15.33 4.26
CA THR A 49 -6.92 16.05 5.36
C THR A 49 -7.95 16.59 6.33
N GLU A 50 -7.55 16.76 7.58
CA GLU A 50 -8.35 17.45 8.61
C GLU A 50 -7.61 18.65 9.15
N GLU A 51 -8.35 19.74 9.29
CA GLU A 51 -7.86 21.02 9.79
C GLU A 51 -8.72 21.53 10.94
N GLU A 52 -8.10 22.26 11.86
CA GLU A 52 -8.79 23.04 12.91
C GLU A 52 -8.28 24.48 12.89
N ASN A 53 -9.19 25.42 12.64
CA ASN A 53 -8.84 26.86 12.57
C ASN A 53 -7.70 27.19 11.59
N GLY A 54 -7.60 26.44 10.48
CA GLY A 54 -6.55 26.57 9.49
C GLY A 54 -5.22 25.86 9.83
N ALA A 55 -5.15 25.17 10.98
CA ALA A 55 -4.01 24.33 11.32
C ALA A 55 -4.24 22.91 10.79
N PHE A 56 -3.27 22.41 10.05
CA PHE A 56 -3.24 21.04 9.52
C PHE A 56 -3.03 20.04 10.66
N LEU A 57 -3.89 19.03 10.77
CA LEU A 57 -3.87 18.08 11.89
C LEU A 57 -3.57 16.64 11.47
N GLY A 58 -3.82 16.29 10.23
CA GLY A 58 -3.57 14.95 9.76
C GLY A 58 -4.00 14.72 8.32
N ALA A 59 -3.60 13.58 7.77
CA ALA A 59 -3.97 13.12 6.44
C ALA A 59 -4.14 11.60 6.40
N ALA A 60 -4.92 11.12 5.44
CA ALA A 60 -5.02 9.73 5.05
C ALA A 60 -5.19 9.64 3.54
N TYR A 61 -4.71 8.55 2.96
CA TYR A 61 -4.80 8.35 1.52
C TYR A 61 -5.65 7.11 1.21
N LEU A 62 -6.37 7.18 0.12
CA LEU A 62 -7.06 6.05 -0.46
C LEU A 62 -6.47 5.78 -1.83
N VAL A 63 -5.83 4.64 -2.00
CA VAL A 63 -5.36 4.15 -3.29
C VAL A 63 -6.45 3.28 -3.89
N ASP A 64 -6.97 3.65 -5.04
CA ASP A 64 -8.03 2.94 -5.75
C ASP A 64 -7.52 2.25 -7.04
N GLY A 65 -6.19 2.17 -7.17
CA GLY A 65 -5.49 1.49 -8.24
C GLY A 65 -5.33 -0.02 -8.05
N PHE A 66 -6.08 -0.64 -7.13
CA PHE A 66 -6.06 -2.07 -6.84
C PHE A 66 -7.36 -2.72 -7.27
N THR A 67 -7.26 -3.93 -7.82
CA THR A 67 -8.42 -4.72 -8.27
C THR A 67 -8.22 -6.18 -7.88
N LEU A 68 -9.14 -6.73 -7.11
CA LEU A 68 -9.19 -8.17 -6.83
C LEU A 68 -9.64 -8.90 -8.09
N VAL A 69 -8.85 -9.86 -8.54
CA VAL A 69 -9.11 -10.68 -9.72
C VAL A 69 -9.13 -12.14 -9.28
N ALA A 70 -10.24 -12.83 -9.57
CA ALA A 70 -10.36 -14.26 -9.37
C ALA A 70 -10.81 -14.94 -10.68
N PRO A 71 -10.39 -16.20 -10.94
CA PRO A 71 -10.62 -16.85 -12.23
C PRO A 71 -12.08 -16.95 -12.65
N ASP A 72 -12.99 -17.14 -11.68
CA ASP A 72 -14.40 -17.42 -11.91
C ASP A 72 -15.32 -16.31 -11.40
N ALA A 73 -14.80 -15.12 -11.12
CA ALA A 73 -15.55 -13.99 -10.63
C ALA A 73 -15.28 -12.70 -11.44
N ALA A 74 -16.22 -11.76 -11.37
CA ALA A 74 -15.99 -10.43 -11.90
C ALA A 74 -14.91 -9.72 -11.07
N PRO A 75 -14.01 -8.94 -11.71
CA PRO A 75 -13.02 -8.17 -10.97
C PRO A 75 -13.67 -7.15 -10.02
N GLU A 76 -13.19 -7.08 -8.79
CA GLU A 76 -13.71 -6.17 -7.75
C GLU A 76 -12.71 -5.05 -7.47
N LYS A 77 -13.16 -3.80 -7.53
CA LYS A 77 -12.31 -2.63 -7.24
C LYS A 77 -12.05 -2.51 -5.75
N CYS A 78 -10.78 -2.44 -5.37
CA CYS A 78 -10.34 -2.30 -3.98
C CYS A 78 -9.99 -0.83 -3.68
N GLY A 79 -10.49 -0.29 -2.58
CA GLY A 79 -10.01 0.94 -1.99
C GLY A 79 -9.01 0.61 -0.88
N TYR A 80 -7.72 0.84 -1.13
CA TYR A 80 -6.65 0.59 -0.16
C TYR A 80 -6.38 1.85 0.66
N LEU A 81 -6.71 1.81 1.95
CA LEU A 81 -6.43 2.88 2.88
C LEU A 81 -4.94 2.82 3.25
N TYR A 82 -4.22 3.91 2.99
CA TYR A 82 -2.78 3.99 3.11
C TYR A 82 -2.32 5.23 3.85
N ALA A 83 -1.22 5.12 4.62
CA ALA A 83 -0.52 6.21 5.29
C ALA A 83 -1.44 7.16 6.08
N VAL A 84 -2.19 6.62 7.04
CA VAL A 84 -3.00 7.42 7.98
C VAL A 84 -2.09 8.08 9.01
N ALA A 85 -1.90 9.37 8.91
CA ALA A 85 -1.00 10.16 9.74
C ALA A 85 -1.76 11.25 10.52
N VAL A 86 -1.43 11.42 11.80
CA VAL A 86 -1.99 12.47 12.66
C VAL A 86 -0.86 13.14 13.43
N GLU A 87 -0.86 14.48 13.44
CA GLU A 87 0.08 15.28 14.21
C GLU A 87 0.07 14.84 15.68
N GLU A 88 1.23 14.76 16.30
CA GLU A 88 1.39 14.20 17.65
C GLU A 88 0.50 14.91 18.68
N HIS A 89 0.48 16.25 18.66
CA HIS A 89 -0.33 17.08 19.55
C HIS A 89 -1.85 16.94 19.34
N ALA A 90 -2.25 16.34 18.23
CA ALA A 90 -3.64 16.15 17.82
C ALA A 90 -4.12 14.70 17.99
N ARG A 91 -3.24 13.77 18.39
CA ARG A 91 -3.61 12.37 18.64
C ARG A 91 -4.59 12.23 19.80
N GLY A 92 -5.31 11.12 19.85
CA GLY A 92 -6.31 10.84 20.88
C GLY A 92 -7.63 11.62 20.74
N LYS A 93 -7.78 12.47 19.72
CA LYS A 93 -8.99 13.28 19.45
C LYS A 93 -9.91 12.67 18.36
N GLY A 94 -9.69 11.42 17.97
CA GLY A 94 -10.49 10.73 16.96
C GLY A 94 -10.23 11.17 15.51
N ILE A 95 -9.18 11.96 15.25
CA ILE A 95 -8.85 12.49 13.91
C ILE A 95 -8.55 11.35 12.93
N GLY A 96 -7.71 10.39 13.31
CA GLY A 96 -7.41 9.23 12.47
C GLY A 96 -8.66 8.46 12.06
N ALA A 97 -9.62 8.29 12.96
CA ALA A 97 -10.88 7.61 12.67
C ALA A 97 -11.71 8.40 11.64
N ARG A 98 -11.84 9.73 11.80
CA ARG A 98 -12.59 10.56 10.85
C ARG A 98 -11.92 10.59 9.47
N LEU A 99 -10.59 10.69 9.41
CA LEU A 99 -9.82 10.64 8.16
C LEU A 99 -10.04 9.28 7.45
N SER A 100 -9.90 8.17 8.17
CA SER A 100 -10.10 6.84 7.61
C SER A 100 -11.53 6.63 7.10
N GLN A 101 -12.54 7.07 7.86
CA GLN A 101 -13.94 7.02 7.44
C GLN A 101 -14.22 7.91 6.21
N ALA A 102 -13.63 9.10 6.15
CA ALA A 102 -13.78 10.00 5.01
C ALA A 102 -13.12 9.40 3.75
N ALA A 103 -11.90 8.87 3.87
CA ALA A 103 -11.20 8.20 2.77
C ALA A 103 -12.00 6.99 2.26
N ALA A 104 -12.47 6.11 3.16
CA ALA A 104 -13.29 4.96 2.79
C ALA A 104 -14.59 5.38 2.09
N LYS A 105 -15.27 6.42 2.57
CA LYS A 105 -16.47 6.96 1.94
C LYS A 105 -16.21 7.45 0.51
N ILE A 106 -15.09 8.15 0.29
CA ILE A 106 -14.69 8.60 -1.04
C ILE A 106 -14.42 7.39 -1.94
N GLY A 107 -13.72 6.37 -1.44
CA GLY A 107 -13.48 5.12 -2.16
C GLY A 107 -14.77 4.48 -2.65
N ARG A 108 -15.76 4.35 -1.78
CA ARG A 108 -17.08 3.83 -2.14
C ARG A 108 -17.75 4.69 -3.22
N THR A 109 -17.65 6.01 -3.12
CA THR A 109 -18.22 6.93 -4.13
C THR A 109 -17.50 6.78 -5.48
N ARG A 110 -16.21 6.41 -5.48
CA ARG A 110 -15.39 6.14 -6.67
C ARG A 110 -15.55 4.70 -7.18
N GLY A 111 -16.45 3.92 -6.59
CA GLY A 111 -16.78 2.57 -7.01
C GLY A 111 -15.95 1.47 -6.38
N ALA A 112 -15.24 1.73 -5.28
CA ALA A 112 -14.59 0.65 -4.52
C ALA A 112 -15.67 -0.29 -3.94
N GLU A 113 -15.55 -1.57 -4.24
CA GLU A 113 -16.46 -2.64 -3.79
C GLU A 113 -16.02 -3.23 -2.46
N LEU A 114 -14.75 -3.04 -2.10
CA LEU A 114 -14.21 -3.36 -0.79
C LEU A 114 -13.21 -2.29 -0.33
N ILE A 115 -13.06 -2.14 0.97
CA ILE A 115 -12.06 -1.28 1.60
C ILE A 115 -11.10 -2.16 2.38
N CYS A 116 -9.82 -1.94 2.19
CA CYS A 116 -8.78 -2.73 2.86
C CYS A 116 -7.62 -1.85 3.32
N THR A 117 -6.81 -2.37 4.21
CA THR A 117 -5.57 -1.75 4.71
C THR A 117 -4.61 -2.82 5.22
N LEU A 118 -3.34 -2.50 5.27
CA LEU A 118 -2.32 -3.29 5.93
C LEU A 118 -1.90 -2.55 7.22
N PRO A 119 -2.36 -2.98 8.40
CA PRO A 119 -1.98 -2.34 9.65
C PRO A 119 -0.49 -2.52 9.93
N ALA A 120 0.22 -1.42 10.25
CA ALA A 120 1.66 -1.44 10.53
C ALA A 120 2.01 -2.08 11.88
N GLU A 121 1.05 -2.16 12.81
CA GLU A 121 1.25 -2.68 14.16
C GLU A 121 0.06 -3.53 14.61
N PRO A 122 0.27 -4.56 15.45
CA PRO A 122 -0.80 -5.42 15.97
C PRO A 122 -1.94 -4.67 16.68
N SER A 123 -1.63 -3.56 17.36
CA SER A 123 -2.63 -2.72 18.04
C SER A 123 -3.65 -2.10 17.08
N LEU A 124 -3.29 -1.90 15.81
CA LEU A 124 -4.14 -1.27 14.81
C LEU A 124 -5.20 -2.21 14.24
N TYR A 125 -5.06 -3.53 14.37
CA TYR A 125 -6.10 -4.48 13.90
C TYR A 125 -7.44 -4.23 14.61
N HIS A 126 -7.43 -4.18 15.93
CA HIS A 126 -8.64 -3.85 16.71
C HIS A 126 -9.16 -2.44 16.43
N TRP A 127 -8.26 -1.51 16.18
CA TRP A 127 -8.64 -0.14 15.88
C TRP A 127 -9.37 -0.06 14.53
N TYR A 128 -8.83 -0.66 13.46
CA TYR A 128 -9.49 -0.69 12.15
C TYR A 128 -10.80 -1.48 12.18
N ALA A 129 -10.88 -2.57 12.95
CA ALA A 129 -12.13 -3.29 13.18
C ALA A 129 -13.20 -2.38 13.80
N SER A 130 -12.84 -1.55 14.77
CA SER A 130 -13.77 -0.63 15.44
C SER A 130 -14.18 0.57 14.58
N VAL A 131 -13.28 1.09 13.73
CA VAL A 131 -13.47 2.33 12.97
C VAL A 131 -14.15 2.08 11.62
N LEU A 132 -13.80 0.99 10.94
CA LEU A 132 -14.23 0.68 9.57
C LEU A 132 -14.80 -0.73 9.41
N SER A 133 -14.93 -1.50 10.49
CA SER A 133 -15.34 -2.92 10.43
C SER A 133 -14.42 -3.79 9.56
N LEU A 134 -13.12 -3.47 9.52
CA LEU A 134 -12.15 -4.28 8.78
C LEU A 134 -11.70 -5.47 9.63
N HIS A 135 -11.63 -6.64 9.02
CA HIS A 135 -11.20 -7.88 9.66
C HIS A 135 -10.02 -8.49 8.89
N GLU A 136 -9.20 -9.26 9.57
CA GLU A 136 -8.10 -9.99 8.97
C GLU A 136 -8.64 -10.97 7.91
N VAL A 137 -8.13 -10.89 6.68
CA VAL A 137 -8.63 -11.71 5.56
C VAL A 137 -7.54 -12.56 4.91
N THR A 138 -6.31 -12.09 4.85
CA THR A 138 -5.17 -12.83 4.33
C THR A 138 -3.88 -12.24 4.90
N HIS A 139 -2.82 -13.02 4.94
CA HIS A 139 -1.50 -12.52 5.31
C HIS A 139 -0.62 -12.38 4.08
N ARG A 140 0.31 -11.46 4.18
CA ARG A 140 1.34 -11.26 3.18
C ARG A 140 2.55 -12.11 3.53
N ALA A 141 3.09 -12.82 2.54
CA ALA A 141 4.41 -13.43 2.69
C ALA A 141 5.50 -12.34 2.58
N LEU A 142 6.42 -12.32 3.53
CA LEU A 142 7.63 -11.50 3.48
C LEU A 142 8.81 -12.40 3.22
N TYR A 143 9.71 -11.93 2.37
CA TYR A 143 10.94 -12.66 2.08
C TYR A 143 12.14 -11.78 2.34
N SER A 144 13.21 -12.40 2.82
CA SER A 144 14.53 -11.77 3.00
C SER A 144 15.64 -12.67 2.50
N SER A 145 16.75 -12.08 2.09
CA SER A 145 17.95 -12.80 1.69
C SER A 145 19.20 -11.96 1.93
N PRO A 146 20.35 -12.56 2.29
CA PRO A 146 21.62 -11.85 2.35
C PRO A 146 22.05 -11.32 0.97
N GLU A 147 21.72 -12.04 -0.10
CA GLU A 147 22.08 -11.68 -1.47
C GLU A 147 20.88 -11.89 -2.41
N ILE A 148 20.82 -11.13 -3.50
CA ILE A 148 19.87 -11.39 -4.59
C ILE A 148 20.58 -12.17 -5.71
N PRO A 149 19.86 -13.08 -6.41
CA PRO A 149 20.41 -13.82 -7.52
C PRO A 149 20.85 -12.88 -8.65
N ARG A 150 21.76 -13.35 -9.51
CA ARG A 150 22.09 -12.62 -10.74
C ARG A 150 20.83 -12.47 -11.59
N ALA A 151 20.41 -11.21 -11.80
CA ALA A 151 19.12 -10.89 -12.40
C ALA A 151 19.24 -9.71 -13.36
N GLY A 152 18.36 -9.64 -14.33
CA GLY A 152 18.18 -8.48 -15.19
C GLY A 152 17.21 -7.48 -14.57
N SER A 153 17.52 -6.18 -14.61
CA SER A 153 16.59 -5.13 -14.19
C SER A 153 15.40 -5.04 -15.13
N LEU A 154 14.23 -4.79 -14.57
CA LEU A 154 12.98 -4.56 -15.29
C LEU A 154 12.49 -3.12 -15.07
N SER A 155 11.82 -2.55 -16.07
CA SER A 155 11.01 -1.34 -15.86
C SER A 155 9.68 -1.68 -15.17
N ALA A 156 9.02 -0.67 -14.60
CA ALA A 156 7.67 -0.82 -14.03
C ALA A 156 6.67 -1.43 -15.02
N GLU A 157 6.70 -1.00 -16.28
CA GLU A 157 5.82 -1.51 -17.33
C GLU A 157 6.06 -3.00 -17.61
N GLU A 158 7.33 -3.40 -17.80
CA GLU A 158 7.69 -4.79 -18.06
C GLU A 158 7.42 -5.68 -16.84
N TYR A 159 7.70 -5.20 -15.61
CA TYR A 159 7.38 -5.90 -14.38
C TYR A 159 5.87 -6.14 -14.26
N GLY A 160 5.05 -5.11 -14.45
CA GLY A 160 3.60 -5.21 -14.37
C GLY A 160 3.03 -6.19 -15.41
N ARG A 161 3.52 -6.15 -16.64
CA ARG A 161 3.11 -7.09 -17.69
C ARG A 161 3.44 -8.54 -17.34
N ARG A 162 4.69 -8.82 -16.93
CA ARG A 162 5.11 -10.17 -16.53
C ARG A 162 4.39 -10.67 -15.27
N ARG A 163 4.12 -9.76 -14.34
CA ARG A 163 3.37 -10.07 -13.13
C ARG A 163 1.99 -10.63 -13.47
N GLU A 164 1.24 -9.97 -14.33
CA GLU A 164 -0.08 -10.41 -14.76
C GLU A 164 -0.02 -11.75 -15.54
N GLU A 165 1.03 -11.96 -16.35
CA GLU A 165 1.24 -13.23 -17.05
C GLU A 165 1.52 -14.38 -16.07
N LEU A 166 2.37 -14.17 -15.05
CA LEU A 166 2.70 -15.18 -14.04
C LEU A 166 1.53 -15.49 -13.11
N LEU A 167 0.67 -14.51 -12.82
CA LEU A 167 -0.51 -14.65 -11.98
C LEU A 167 -1.77 -15.08 -12.76
N GLY A 168 -1.66 -15.22 -14.08
CA GLY A 168 -2.78 -15.68 -14.91
C GLY A 168 -3.37 -16.98 -14.40
N GLY A 169 -4.68 -16.97 -14.10
CA GLY A 169 -5.40 -18.11 -13.52
C GLY A 169 -5.34 -18.23 -11.99
N CYS A 170 -4.60 -17.36 -11.29
CA CYS A 170 -4.59 -17.29 -9.84
C CYS A 170 -5.53 -16.18 -9.33
N CYS A 171 -6.09 -16.37 -8.13
CA CYS A 171 -6.68 -15.25 -7.42
C CYS A 171 -5.57 -14.31 -6.94
N HIS A 172 -5.64 -13.03 -7.33
CA HIS A 172 -4.62 -12.06 -6.97
C HIS A 172 -5.16 -10.63 -6.98
N VAL A 173 -4.39 -9.72 -6.39
CA VAL A 173 -4.66 -8.29 -6.53
C VAL A 173 -3.81 -7.72 -7.66
N ARG A 174 -4.49 -7.23 -8.69
CA ARG A 174 -3.91 -6.46 -9.80
C ARG A 174 -3.66 -5.02 -9.36
N LEU A 175 -2.51 -4.49 -9.75
CA LEU A 175 -2.14 -3.09 -9.51
C LEU A 175 -2.26 -2.28 -10.80
N SER A 176 -2.69 -1.03 -10.69
CA SER A 176 -2.64 -0.08 -11.80
C SER A 176 -1.18 0.24 -12.18
N SER A 177 -0.98 0.75 -13.40
CA SER A 177 0.36 1.17 -13.85
C SER A 177 0.97 2.24 -12.93
N ALA A 178 0.16 3.14 -12.37
CA ALA A 178 0.63 4.15 -11.42
C ALA A 178 1.08 3.51 -10.09
N ALA A 179 0.33 2.53 -9.58
CA ALA A 179 0.71 1.79 -8.38
C ALA A 179 2.01 1.00 -8.57
N ILE A 180 2.20 0.34 -9.73
CA ILE A 180 3.46 -0.34 -10.05
C ILE A 180 4.63 0.66 -10.16
N ARG A 181 4.42 1.82 -10.79
CA ARG A 181 5.46 2.88 -10.85
C ARG A 181 5.82 3.39 -9.46
N PHE A 182 4.84 3.54 -8.56
CA PHE A 182 5.15 3.93 -7.19
C PHE A 182 5.94 2.86 -6.46
N GLN A 183 5.58 1.59 -6.60
CA GLN A 183 6.35 0.48 -6.02
C GLN A 183 7.80 0.43 -6.55
N GLU A 184 8.01 0.71 -7.85
CA GLU A 184 9.37 0.85 -8.41
C GLU A 184 10.14 1.98 -7.73
N LYS A 185 9.52 3.17 -7.56
CA LYS A 185 10.14 4.31 -6.87
C LYS A 185 10.50 3.97 -5.43
N LEU A 186 9.62 3.28 -4.72
CA LEU A 186 9.89 2.79 -3.37
C LEU A 186 11.13 1.88 -3.35
N CYS A 187 11.17 0.85 -4.19
CA CYS A 187 12.33 -0.04 -4.26
C CYS A 187 13.63 0.71 -4.59
N LEU A 188 13.59 1.66 -5.53
CA LEU A 188 14.75 2.46 -5.92
C LEU A 188 15.24 3.37 -4.78
N CYS A 189 14.33 4.00 -4.03
CA CYS A 189 14.67 4.82 -2.86
C CYS A 189 15.41 4.02 -1.79
N TYR A 190 15.09 2.74 -1.66
CA TYR A 190 15.77 1.81 -0.76
C TYR A 190 16.87 0.98 -1.44
N GLY A 191 17.47 1.49 -2.52
CA GLY A 191 18.64 0.93 -3.18
C GLY A 191 18.42 -0.41 -3.88
N GLY A 192 17.16 -0.71 -4.23
CA GLY A 192 16.75 -1.92 -4.92
C GLY A 192 16.12 -1.64 -6.28
N GLY A 193 15.09 -2.42 -6.65
CA GLY A 193 14.39 -2.30 -7.92
C GLY A 193 13.56 -3.52 -8.27
N PHE A 194 13.19 -3.60 -9.54
CA PHE A 194 12.48 -4.73 -10.14
C PHE A 194 13.42 -5.59 -10.97
N TYR A 195 13.30 -6.91 -10.86
CA TYR A 195 14.24 -7.87 -11.43
C TYR A 195 13.55 -9.08 -12.05
N ALA A 196 14.23 -9.67 -13.05
CA ALA A 196 13.91 -10.97 -13.62
C ALA A 196 15.04 -11.96 -13.33
N ALA A 197 14.70 -13.14 -12.82
CA ALA A 197 15.64 -14.23 -12.60
C ALA A 197 15.00 -15.57 -13.05
N GLY A 198 15.59 -16.20 -14.07
CA GLY A 198 15.00 -17.38 -14.70
C GLY A 198 13.60 -17.06 -15.26
N ASP A 199 12.64 -17.90 -14.92
CA ASP A 199 11.24 -17.75 -15.36
C ASP A 199 10.41 -16.86 -14.42
N GLY A 200 11.02 -16.34 -13.34
CA GLY A 200 10.35 -15.54 -12.33
C GLY A 200 10.72 -14.07 -12.36
N ILE A 201 10.00 -13.30 -11.54
CA ILE A 201 10.27 -11.89 -11.26
C ILE A 201 10.27 -11.65 -9.76
N PHE A 202 10.96 -10.61 -9.32
CA PHE A 202 10.90 -10.14 -7.93
C PHE A 202 11.15 -8.65 -7.85
N CYS A 203 10.67 -8.04 -6.76
CA CYS A 203 11.14 -6.72 -6.36
C CYS A 203 11.93 -6.85 -5.06
N ALA A 204 12.92 -6.00 -4.89
CA ALA A 204 13.79 -6.01 -3.73
C ALA A 204 14.15 -4.61 -3.26
N CYS A 205 14.33 -4.46 -1.94
CA CYS A 205 14.81 -3.26 -1.27
C CYS A 205 16.00 -3.62 -0.38
N ARG A 206 16.97 -2.73 -0.23
CA ARG A 206 18.05 -2.91 0.76
C ARG A 206 17.48 -2.77 2.16
N GLU A 207 17.87 -3.68 3.05
CA GLU A 207 17.53 -3.68 4.47
C GLU A 207 18.75 -4.12 5.28
N GLY A 208 19.38 -3.15 5.94
CA GLY A 208 20.67 -3.41 6.60
C GLY A 208 21.73 -3.91 5.63
N GLU A 209 22.35 -5.06 5.93
CA GLU A 209 23.35 -5.70 5.06
C GLU A 209 22.72 -6.64 4.02
N GLY A 210 21.43 -6.93 4.12
CA GLY A 210 20.70 -7.84 3.24
C GLY A 210 19.68 -7.17 2.33
N TRP A 211 18.68 -7.97 1.95
CA TRP A 211 17.60 -7.57 1.08
C TRP A 211 16.26 -8.01 1.65
N ARG A 212 15.28 -7.11 1.61
CA ARG A 212 13.88 -7.42 1.73
C ARG A 212 13.28 -7.60 0.34
N ILE A 213 12.48 -8.63 0.15
CA ILE A 213 11.86 -8.99 -1.12
C ILE A 213 10.33 -8.91 -0.94
N PRO A 214 9.71 -7.75 -1.23
CA PRO A 214 8.27 -7.56 -1.07
C PRO A 214 7.43 -8.47 -1.95
N GLU A 215 7.91 -8.83 -3.14
CA GLU A 215 7.23 -9.79 -4.01
C GLU A 215 8.26 -10.67 -4.72
N LEU A 216 7.94 -11.97 -4.78
CA LEU A 216 8.67 -12.98 -5.52
C LEU A 216 7.65 -13.89 -6.22
N LEU A 217 7.70 -13.95 -7.53
CA LEU A 217 6.73 -14.69 -8.35
C LEU A 217 7.43 -15.56 -9.39
N GLY A 218 6.94 -16.78 -9.53
CA GLY A 218 7.24 -17.67 -10.63
C GLY A 218 5.97 -18.18 -11.33
N PRO A 219 6.08 -19.08 -12.30
CA PRO A 219 4.94 -19.58 -13.06
C PRO A 219 3.82 -20.15 -12.19
N GLY A 220 2.58 -19.70 -12.45
CA GLY A 220 1.40 -20.12 -11.66
C GLY A 220 1.41 -19.62 -10.21
N GLY A 221 2.11 -18.54 -9.90
CA GLY A 221 2.23 -17.99 -8.55
C GLY A 221 3.20 -18.75 -7.63
N ASN A 222 3.90 -19.78 -8.14
CA ASN A 222 4.89 -20.52 -7.37
C ASN A 222 6.15 -19.68 -7.12
N LEU A 223 6.91 -20.05 -6.08
CA LEU A 223 8.19 -19.40 -5.81
C LEU A 223 9.29 -20.02 -6.71
N PRO A 224 10.13 -19.19 -7.35
CA PRO A 224 11.33 -19.68 -8.02
C PRO A 224 12.35 -20.23 -7.00
N ALA A 225 13.24 -21.12 -7.43
CA ALA A 225 14.29 -21.65 -6.58
C ALA A 225 15.26 -20.52 -6.18
N TRP A 226 15.50 -20.38 -4.87
CA TRP A 226 16.40 -19.41 -4.29
C TRP A 226 16.95 -19.96 -2.98
N ASP A 227 18.25 -20.35 -2.96
CA ASP A 227 18.84 -21.16 -1.89
C ASP A 227 18.89 -20.44 -0.52
N ASP A 228 19.11 -19.15 -0.50
CA ASP A 228 19.25 -18.35 0.73
C ASP A 228 18.01 -17.56 1.09
N LEU A 229 16.88 -17.84 0.42
CA LEU A 229 15.60 -17.16 0.69
C LEU A 229 15.05 -17.59 2.04
N ARG A 230 14.70 -16.61 2.86
CA ARG A 230 13.98 -16.81 4.11
C ARG A 230 12.57 -16.26 3.95
N ALA A 231 11.59 -17.08 4.26
CA ALA A 231 10.20 -16.67 4.30
C ALA A 231 9.79 -16.41 5.76
N GLU A 232 9.10 -15.31 5.99
CA GLU A 232 8.50 -14.95 7.25
C GLU A 232 7.01 -14.68 7.05
N GLU A 233 6.22 -14.99 8.06
CA GLU A 233 4.81 -14.61 8.07
C GLU A 233 4.72 -13.10 8.25
N GLY A 234 4.17 -12.43 7.25
CA GLY A 234 4.02 -10.99 7.24
C GLY A 234 2.72 -10.53 7.92
N PRO A 235 2.48 -9.22 7.93
CA PRO A 235 1.27 -8.67 8.51
C PRO A 235 0.02 -9.11 7.75
N TYR A 236 -1.11 -9.18 8.47
CA TYR A 236 -2.40 -9.50 7.90
C TYR A 236 -3.04 -8.29 7.22
N LEU A 237 -3.53 -8.49 6.02
CA LEU A 237 -4.42 -7.55 5.36
C LEU A 237 -5.78 -7.56 6.06
N CYS A 238 -6.32 -6.39 6.32
CA CYS A 238 -7.67 -6.22 6.83
C CYS A 238 -8.59 -5.69 5.73
N SER A 239 -9.80 -6.25 5.63
CA SER A 239 -10.84 -5.80 4.70
C SER A 239 -12.22 -5.88 5.32
N ASP A 240 -13.17 -5.11 4.80
CA ASP A 240 -14.59 -5.17 5.18
C ASP A 240 -15.37 -6.27 4.43
N LEU A 241 -14.77 -6.87 3.41
CA LEU A 241 -15.27 -8.06 2.72
C LEU A 241 -14.19 -9.16 2.69
N PRO A 242 -14.58 -10.44 2.67
CA PRO A 242 -13.61 -11.54 2.61
C PRO A 242 -12.88 -11.56 1.26
N PHE A 243 -11.62 -11.98 1.31
CA PHE A 243 -10.88 -12.38 0.11
C PHE A 243 -11.08 -13.89 -0.16
N PRO A 244 -11.04 -14.33 -1.43
CA PRO A 244 -10.99 -15.74 -1.74
C PRO A 244 -9.75 -16.41 -1.13
N ASP A 245 -9.91 -17.68 -0.75
CA ASP A 245 -8.79 -18.49 -0.22
C ASP A 245 -7.64 -18.55 -1.22
N GLY A 246 -6.41 -18.38 -0.73
CA GLY A 246 -5.20 -18.42 -1.55
C GLY A 246 -5.00 -17.19 -2.45
N CYS A 247 -5.71 -16.10 -2.21
CA CYS A 247 -5.51 -14.84 -2.94
C CYS A 247 -4.11 -14.27 -2.68
N ILE A 248 -3.39 -13.94 -3.75
CA ILE A 248 -2.05 -13.38 -3.69
C ILE A 248 -2.13 -11.85 -3.56
N TRP A 249 -1.69 -11.36 -2.41
CA TRP A 249 -1.51 -9.93 -2.13
C TRP A 249 -0.09 -9.70 -1.61
N ASN A 250 0.84 -9.33 -2.47
CA ASN A 250 2.24 -9.17 -2.09
C ASN A 250 2.72 -7.71 -2.05
N LEU A 251 2.20 -6.85 -2.91
CA LEU A 251 2.61 -5.44 -2.96
C LEU A 251 1.62 -4.53 -2.24
N SER A 252 2.11 -3.76 -1.26
CA SER A 252 1.32 -2.88 -0.40
C SER A 252 2.04 -1.56 -0.08
N PHE A 253 3.08 -1.20 -0.84
CA PHE A 253 3.84 0.04 -0.65
C PHE A 253 4.60 0.16 0.68
N ASP A 254 5.13 -0.94 1.22
CA ASP A 254 5.89 -1.01 2.47
C ASP A 254 7.19 -1.82 2.33
#